data_6a22ea538589d01ee73fb682ff54e908
#
_entry.id   6a22ea538589d01ee73fb682ff54e908
#
_cell.length_a   1.000
_cell.length_b   1.000
_cell.length_c   1.000
_cell.angle_alpha   90.00
_cell.angle_beta   90.00
_cell.angle_gamma   90.00
#
_symmetry.space_group_name_H-M   'P 1'
#
loop_
_entity.id
_entity.type
_entity.pdbx_description
1 polymer ?
#
loop_
_entity_poly.entity_id
_entity_poly.type
_entity_poly.pdbx_seq_one_letter_code
_entity_poly.pdbx_strand_id
1 'polypeptide(L)'
;MKKNTSSPPFFHFSRRNQAISPKSFVYLQQIFNETLMSTQKMQQTIADYFKTQPVLKAWLFGSFARGEETPRSDVDILFVPDYSGKPFTLFTHGGMLMDLQELLGREVDLVVEGTLRPYAAETANRDKILIYERESEG
;
A
#
# COMPACT_ATOMS: atom_id res chain seq x y z
N MET A 1 -31.07 -23.97 28.55
CA MET A 1 -30.65 -24.15 28.53
C MET A 1 -29.99 -24.24 28.46
N LYS A 2 -29.98 -23.84 28.32
CA LYS A 2 -29.53 -23.83 28.18
C LYS A 2 -28.73 -23.68 28.04
N LYS A 3 -28.44 -23.53 28.00
CA LYS A 3 -27.73 -23.44 27.84
C LYS A 3 -26.93 -23.55 27.77
N ASN A 4 -26.72 -23.66 27.84
CA ASN A 4 -25.84 -23.84 27.78
C ASN A 4 -25.06 -23.83 27.56
N THR A 5 -24.77 -23.97 27.50
CA THR A 5 -23.96 -24.06 27.36
C THR A 5 -22.98 -24.10 27.08
N SER A 6 -22.67 -24.32 26.92
CA SER A 6 -21.69 -24.50 26.76
C SER A 6 -20.85 -24.23 26.12
N SER A 7 -20.42 -23.82 25.81
CA SER A 7 -19.54 -23.61 25.24
C SER A 7 -18.72 -23.06 24.86
N PRO A 8 -18.35 -22.90 24.96
CA PRO A 8 -17.40 -22.32 24.57
C PRO A 8 -16.90 -21.60 24.17
N PRO A 9 -16.78 -21.35 24.36
CA PRO A 9 -16.35 -20.66 23.85
C PRO A 9 -15.85 -20.00 23.26
N PHE A 10 -15.93 -19.76 23.18
CA PHE A 10 -15.57 -19.43 22.55
C PHE A 10 -15.44 -19.22 21.71
N PHE A 11 -15.73 -19.27 21.67
CA PHE A 11 -15.93 -19.30 20.93
C PHE A 11 -16.34 -19.36 20.20
N HIS A 12 -16.90 -19.42 20.48
CA HIS A 12 -17.66 -19.64 20.00
C HIS A 12 -17.92 -19.26 19.23
N PHE A 13 -18.31 -19.16 19.20
CA PHE A 13 -18.89 -19.11 18.65
C PHE A 13 -19.34 -19.23 18.11
N SER A 14 -19.91 -19.45 18.28
CA SER A 14 -20.73 -19.62 18.07
C SER A 14 -21.26 -19.64 17.80
N ARG A 15 -21.74 -19.82 17.98
CA ARG A 15 -22.46 -19.84 17.97
C ARG A 15 -22.98 -19.66 17.53
N ARG A 16 -23.05 -19.92 17.84
CA ARG A 16 -23.69 -19.60 17.71
C ARG A 16 -23.89 -18.88 17.03
N ASN A 17 -23.96 -19.11 16.57
CA ASN A 17 -24.21 -18.39 16.01
C ASN A 17 -24.28 -17.31 16.14
N GLN A 18 -23.66 -17.30 16.18
CA GLN A 18 -23.73 -15.99 16.67
C GLN A 18 -23.82 -14.98 15.62
N ALA A 19 -24.93 -14.49 15.39
CA ALA A 19 -25.14 -13.38 14.47
C ALA A 19 -24.41 -12.16 15.02
N ILE A 20 -23.59 -11.52 14.20
CA ILE A 20 -23.02 -10.24 14.51
C ILE A 20 -24.17 -9.24 14.59
N SER A 21 -24.17 -8.39 15.62
CA SER A 21 -25.23 -7.40 15.76
C SER A 21 -25.22 -6.46 14.56
N PRO A 22 -26.36 -5.88 14.19
CA PRO A 22 -26.38 -4.93 13.07
C PRO A 22 -25.39 -3.79 13.23
N LYS A 23 -25.21 -3.29 14.45
CA LYS A 23 -24.23 -2.25 14.69
C LYS A 23 -22.81 -2.73 14.43
N SER A 24 -22.49 -3.92 14.89
CA SER A 24 -21.14 -4.48 14.68
C SER A 24 -20.88 -4.73 13.20
N PHE A 25 -21.90 -5.21 12.47
CA PHE A 25 -21.76 -5.43 11.05
C PHE A 25 -21.51 -4.12 10.30
N VAL A 26 -22.27 -3.10 10.61
CA VAL A 26 -22.10 -1.78 9.98
C VAL A 26 -20.71 -1.22 10.29
N TYR A 27 -20.27 -1.36 11.54
CA TYR A 27 -18.95 -0.89 11.95
C TYR A 27 -17.84 -1.59 11.17
N LEU A 28 -17.94 -2.93 11.05
CA LEU A 28 -16.95 -3.70 10.32
C LEU A 28 -16.94 -3.34 8.84
N GLN A 29 -18.11 -3.12 8.25
CA GLN A 29 -18.21 -2.74 6.86
C GLN A 29 -17.61 -1.37 6.62
N GLN A 30 -17.82 -0.45 7.55
CA GLN A 30 -17.24 0.88 7.45
C GLN A 30 -15.73 0.82 7.52
N ILE A 31 -15.18 0.02 8.44
CA ILE A 31 -13.73 -0.16 8.55
C ILE A 31 -13.17 -0.73 7.26
N PHE A 32 -13.84 -1.74 6.69
CA PHE A 32 -13.43 -2.35 5.44
C PHE A 32 -13.41 -1.33 4.30
N ASN A 33 -14.49 -0.53 4.19
CA ASN A 33 -14.59 0.48 3.15
C ASN A 33 -13.53 1.56 3.32
N GLU A 34 -13.25 1.98 4.56
CA GLU A 34 -12.22 2.97 4.81
C GLU A 34 -10.85 2.44 4.45
N THR A 35 -10.57 1.17 4.75
CA THR A 35 -9.27 0.58 4.39
C THR A 35 -9.12 0.54 2.88
N LEU A 36 -10.15 0.12 2.16
CA LEU A 36 -10.11 0.08 0.71
C LEU A 36 -9.91 1.47 0.11
N MET A 37 -10.69 2.44 0.58
CA MET A 37 -10.56 3.81 0.12
C MET A 37 -9.20 4.39 0.48
N SER A 38 -8.67 4.00 1.65
CA SER A 38 -7.36 4.47 2.10
C SER A 38 -6.26 4.01 1.13
N THR A 39 -6.34 2.77 0.65
CA THR A 39 -5.36 2.26 -0.30
C THR A 39 -5.44 3.02 -1.63
N GLN A 40 -6.66 3.23 -2.14
CA GLN A 40 -6.84 4.00 -3.35
C GLN A 40 -6.36 5.44 -3.18
N LYS A 41 -6.69 6.04 -2.06
CA LYS A 41 -6.26 7.39 -1.77
C LYS A 41 -4.75 7.46 -1.65
N MET A 42 -4.14 6.44 -1.07
CA MET A 42 -2.68 6.38 -0.97
C MET A 42 -2.03 6.36 -2.34
N GLN A 43 -2.56 5.53 -3.26
CA GLN A 43 -2.03 5.47 -4.62
C GLN A 43 -2.15 6.82 -5.30
N GLN A 44 -3.28 7.48 -5.14
CA GLN A 44 -3.48 8.79 -5.72
C GLN A 44 -2.53 9.83 -5.12
N THR A 45 -2.34 9.77 -3.82
CA THR A 45 -1.42 10.68 -3.12
C THR A 45 -0.01 10.51 -3.64
N ILE A 46 0.43 9.27 -3.82
CA ILE A 46 1.76 9.00 -4.37
C ILE A 46 1.88 9.55 -5.78
N ALA A 47 0.88 9.29 -6.62
CA ALA A 47 0.90 9.75 -8.01
C ALA A 47 0.95 11.27 -8.07
N ASP A 48 0.13 11.94 -7.26
CA ASP A 48 0.11 13.39 -7.24
C ASP A 48 1.44 13.97 -6.78
N TYR A 49 2.05 13.33 -5.79
CA TYR A 49 3.36 13.77 -5.31
C TYR A 49 4.41 13.65 -6.40
N PHE A 50 4.43 12.54 -7.13
CA PHE A 50 5.44 12.33 -8.17
C PHE A 50 5.30 13.28 -9.34
N LYS A 51 4.14 13.90 -9.53
CA LYS A 51 3.98 14.90 -10.58
C LYS A 51 4.93 16.06 -10.42
N THR A 52 5.36 16.35 -9.21
CA THR A 52 6.25 17.47 -8.93
C THR A 52 7.68 17.02 -8.69
N GLN A 53 7.99 15.75 -8.88
CA GLN A 53 9.29 15.17 -8.58
C GLN A 53 9.98 14.68 -9.85
N PRO A 54 11.32 14.50 -9.82
CA PRO A 54 12.02 13.99 -11.00
C PRO A 54 11.85 12.49 -11.14
N VAL A 55 10.63 12.08 -11.46
CA VAL A 55 10.23 10.68 -11.59
C VAL A 55 9.47 10.51 -12.90
N LEU A 56 9.84 9.52 -13.69
CA LEU A 56 9.18 9.23 -14.95
C LEU A 56 8.08 8.20 -14.80
N LYS A 57 8.29 7.20 -13.98
CA LYS A 57 7.31 6.13 -13.74
C LYS A 57 7.46 5.64 -12.32
N ALA A 58 6.36 5.10 -11.78
CA ALA A 58 6.40 4.48 -10.47
C ALA A 58 5.38 3.36 -10.39
N TRP A 59 5.75 2.33 -9.68
CA TRP A 59 4.90 1.14 -9.44
C TRP A 59 4.85 0.85 -7.97
N LEU A 60 3.70 0.35 -7.55
CA LEU A 60 3.54 -0.24 -6.23
C LEU A 60 3.88 -1.72 -6.35
N PHE A 61 4.65 -2.26 -5.40
CA PHE A 61 4.95 -3.68 -5.39
C PHE A 61 4.84 -4.20 -3.96
N GLY A 62 5.21 -5.47 -3.75
CA GLY A 62 5.13 -6.06 -2.43
C GLY A 62 3.70 -6.33 -1.99
N SER A 63 3.45 -6.27 -0.68
CA SER A 63 2.18 -6.65 -0.10
C SER A 63 1.01 -5.81 -0.62
N PHE A 64 1.23 -4.51 -0.83
CA PHE A 64 0.17 -3.65 -1.34
C PHE A 64 -0.23 -4.04 -2.76
N ALA A 65 0.73 -4.44 -3.57
CA ALA A 65 0.43 -4.86 -4.94
C ALA A 65 -0.33 -6.18 -4.97
N ARG A 66 -0.07 -7.05 -4.00
CA ARG A 66 -0.72 -8.35 -3.93
C ARG A 66 -2.03 -8.35 -3.16
N GLY A 67 -2.42 -7.21 -2.59
CA GLY A 67 -3.62 -7.14 -1.77
C GLY A 67 -3.47 -7.85 -0.43
N GLU A 68 -2.25 -7.99 0.05
CA GLU A 68 -1.96 -8.68 1.31
C GLU A 68 -1.51 -7.72 2.40
N GLU A 69 -1.74 -6.44 2.20
CA GLU A 69 -1.28 -5.43 3.14
C GLU A 69 -2.00 -5.52 4.47
N THR A 70 -1.27 -5.17 5.54
CA THR A 70 -1.80 -5.06 6.89
C THR A 70 -1.55 -3.64 7.39
N PRO A 71 -2.11 -3.26 8.53
CA PRO A 71 -1.82 -1.92 9.08
C PRO A 71 -0.34 -1.67 9.34
N ARG A 72 0.47 -2.71 9.39
CA ARG A 72 1.92 -2.59 9.62
C ARG A 72 2.75 -2.77 8.37
N SER A 73 2.11 -2.96 7.21
CA SER A 73 2.86 -3.19 5.98
C SER A 73 3.59 -1.93 5.55
N ASP A 74 4.82 -2.11 5.07
CA ASP A 74 5.56 -1.04 4.42
C ASP A 74 4.98 -0.82 3.03
N VAL A 75 5.14 0.40 2.54
CA VAL A 75 4.73 0.72 1.18
C VAL A 75 5.96 0.59 0.30
N ASP A 76 5.95 -0.37 -0.62
CA ASP A 76 7.07 -0.66 -1.49
C ASP A 76 6.83 -0.02 -2.86
N ILE A 77 7.71 0.90 -3.26
CA ILE A 77 7.56 1.65 -4.49
C ILE A 77 8.81 1.49 -5.34
N LEU A 78 8.61 1.06 -6.59
CA LEU A 78 9.65 1.10 -7.62
C LEU A 78 9.45 2.37 -8.44
N PHE A 79 10.55 3.02 -8.84
CA PHE A 79 10.41 4.21 -9.66
C PHE A 79 11.57 4.34 -10.63
N VAL A 80 11.33 5.08 -11.70
CA VAL A 80 12.33 5.42 -12.70
C VAL A 80 12.64 6.90 -12.53
N PRO A 81 13.89 7.24 -12.14
CA PRO A 81 14.26 8.64 -11.99
C PRO A 81 14.32 9.37 -13.33
N ASP A 82 14.05 10.66 -13.30
CA ASP A 82 14.23 11.54 -14.45
C ASP A 82 15.57 12.25 -14.32
N TYR A 83 16.50 11.88 -15.18
CA TYR A 83 17.84 12.48 -15.15
C TYR A 83 17.98 13.65 -16.11
N SER A 84 16.91 14.05 -16.78
CA SER A 84 16.99 15.04 -17.85
C SER A 84 17.11 16.48 -17.34
N GLY A 85 16.69 16.72 -16.11
CA GLY A 85 16.75 18.06 -15.53
C GLY A 85 17.90 18.19 -14.57
N LYS A 86 17.57 18.53 -13.32
CA LYS A 86 18.57 18.62 -12.27
C LYS A 86 19.16 17.25 -11.97
N PRO A 87 20.42 17.19 -11.49
CA PRO A 87 21.00 15.89 -11.13
C PRO A 87 20.16 15.19 -10.08
N PHE A 88 19.94 13.90 -10.30
CA PHE A 88 19.25 13.07 -9.32
C PHE A 88 20.31 12.51 -8.38
N THR A 89 20.29 12.95 -7.13
CA THR A 89 21.30 12.60 -6.16
C THR A 89 20.69 11.79 -5.01
N LEU A 90 21.55 11.32 -4.14
CA LEU A 90 21.11 10.64 -2.92
C LEU A 90 20.24 11.56 -2.08
N PHE A 91 20.52 12.86 -2.08
CA PHE A 91 19.68 13.83 -1.37
C PHE A 91 18.29 13.91 -1.98
N THR A 92 18.19 13.87 -3.31
CA THR A 92 16.88 13.85 -3.97
C THR A 92 16.09 12.62 -3.56
N HIS A 93 16.74 11.47 -3.60
CA HIS A 93 16.11 10.20 -3.22
C HIS A 93 15.65 10.24 -1.75
N GLY A 94 16.57 10.64 -0.86
CA GLY A 94 16.25 10.70 0.56
C GLY A 94 15.13 11.68 0.87
N GLY A 95 15.11 12.82 0.17
CA GLY A 95 14.06 13.80 0.36
C GLY A 95 12.70 13.26 -0.04
N MET A 96 12.63 12.56 -1.20
CA MET A 96 11.38 11.95 -1.62
C MET A 96 10.92 10.87 -0.64
N LEU A 97 11.88 10.09 -0.13
CA LEU A 97 11.54 9.04 0.84
C LEU A 97 10.91 9.65 2.09
N MET A 98 11.54 10.69 2.62
CA MET A 98 11.02 11.35 3.82
C MET A 98 9.65 11.99 3.57
N ASP A 99 9.49 12.64 2.41
CA ASP A 99 8.22 13.25 2.07
C ASP A 99 7.11 12.21 1.99
N LEU A 100 7.40 11.08 1.34
CA LEU A 100 6.40 10.03 1.18
C LEU A 100 6.04 9.40 2.52
N GLN A 101 7.02 9.18 3.38
CA GLN A 101 6.73 8.63 4.71
C GLN A 101 5.84 9.56 5.51
N GLU A 102 6.09 10.86 5.39
CA GLU A 102 5.25 11.83 6.08
C GLU A 102 3.85 11.88 5.49
N LEU A 103 3.75 11.90 4.16
CA LEU A 103 2.45 11.97 3.50
C LEU A 103 1.60 10.73 3.77
N LEU A 104 2.22 9.56 3.80
CA LEU A 104 1.49 8.30 3.92
C LEU A 104 1.35 7.84 5.37
N GLY A 105 2.14 8.38 6.28
CA GLY A 105 2.12 7.94 7.67
C GLY A 105 2.58 6.51 7.84
N ARG A 106 3.44 6.01 6.97
CA ARG A 106 3.93 4.64 6.97
C ARG A 106 5.39 4.61 6.57
N GLU A 107 6.06 3.51 6.91
CA GLU A 107 7.37 3.23 6.36
C GLU A 107 7.26 3.03 4.86
N VAL A 108 8.18 3.59 4.12
CA VAL A 108 8.19 3.51 2.66
C VAL A 108 9.54 2.95 2.23
N ASP A 109 9.52 1.98 1.32
CA ASP A 109 10.72 1.47 0.67
C ASP A 109 10.70 2.00 -0.76
N LEU A 110 11.59 2.93 -1.08
CA LEU A 110 11.61 3.62 -2.35
C LEU A 110 12.83 3.15 -3.15
N VAL A 111 12.60 2.36 -4.19
CA VAL A 111 13.64 1.61 -4.88
C VAL A 111 13.70 2.05 -6.34
N VAL A 112 14.91 2.33 -6.82
CA VAL A 112 15.13 2.64 -8.23
C VAL A 112 14.94 1.37 -9.05
N GLU A 113 14.12 1.45 -10.08
CA GLU A 113 13.84 0.31 -10.96
C GLU A 113 15.16 -0.19 -11.56
N GLY A 114 15.31 -1.52 -11.56
CA GLY A 114 16.52 -2.14 -12.07
C GLY A 114 17.62 -2.38 -11.05
N THR A 115 17.44 -1.91 -9.80
CA THR A 115 18.47 -2.11 -8.76
C THR A 115 18.16 -3.25 -7.81
N LEU A 116 17.00 -3.89 -7.95
CA LEU A 116 16.64 -5.03 -7.10
C LEU A 116 17.50 -6.24 -7.48
N ARG A 117 17.76 -7.08 -6.48
CA ARG A 117 18.45 -8.35 -6.75
C ARG A 117 17.58 -9.23 -7.66
N PRO A 118 18.19 -10.14 -8.46
CA PRO A 118 17.45 -10.85 -9.48
C PRO A 118 16.18 -11.53 -9.01
N TYR A 119 16.22 -12.25 -7.87
CA TYR A 119 15.03 -12.97 -7.44
C TYR A 119 13.94 -11.99 -6.93
N ALA A 120 14.36 -10.92 -6.31
CA ALA A 120 13.42 -9.90 -5.83
C ALA A 120 12.84 -9.13 -7.02
N ALA A 121 13.66 -8.89 -8.04
CA ALA A 121 13.20 -8.21 -9.24
C ALA A 121 12.14 -9.03 -9.97
N GLU A 122 12.35 -10.35 -10.03
CA GLU A 122 11.38 -11.21 -10.69
C GLU A 122 10.02 -11.14 -10.02
N THR A 123 9.99 -11.24 -8.69
CA THR A 123 8.74 -11.17 -7.93
C THR A 123 8.11 -9.79 -8.07
N ALA A 124 8.90 -8.74 -7.92
CA ALA A 124 8.40 -7.38 -8.03
C ALA A 124 7.84 -7.10 -9.42
N ASN A 125 8.55 -7.54 -10.46
CA ASN A 125 8.11 -7.31 -11.83
C ASN A 125 6.82 -8.06 -12.14
N ARG A 126 6.63 -9.23 -11.54
CA ARG A 126 5.41 -10.00 -11.74
C ARG A 126 4.22 -9.35 -11.08
N ASP A 127 4.41 -8.79 -9.88
CA ASP A 127 3.30 -8.33 -9.04
C ASP A 127 3.07 -6.83 -9.11
N LYS A 128 3.99 -6.05 -9.64
CA LYS A 128 3.94 -4.58 -9.57
C LYS A 128 2.74 -4.01 -10.30
N ILE A 129 2.22 -2.91 -9.76
CA ILE A 129 1.09 -2.19 -10.31
C ILE A 129 1.54 -0.78 -10.63
N LEU A 130 1.32 -0.35 -11.89
CA LEU A 130 1.68 1.00 -12.30
C LEU A 130 0.77 2.00 -11.61
N ILE A 131 1.36 2.97 -10.90
CA ILE A 131 0.59 4.01 -10.21
C ILE A 131 0.88 5.40 -10.73
N TYR A 132 1.97 5.59 -11.47
CA TYR A 132 2.30 6.91 -12.02
C TYR A 132 3.13 6.73 -13.28
N GLU A 133 2.80 7.52 -14.28
CA GLU A 133 3.58 7.60 -15.50
C GLU A 133 3.48 9.02 -16.03
N ARG A 134 4.64 9.66 -16.23
CA ARG A 134 4.66 11.01 -16.78
C ARG A 134 4.33 10.96 -18.26
N GLU A 135 3.40 11.78 -18.67
CA GLU A 135 3.06 11.85 -20.08
C GLU A 135 4.21 12.47 -20.83
N SER A 136 4.60 11.83 -21.93
CA SER A 136 5.62 12.40 -22.77
C SER A 136 4.99 13.51 -23.60
N GLU A 137 5.65 14.66 -23.60
CA GLU A 137 5.24 15.74 -24.48
C GLU A 137 5.78 15.39 -25.85
N GLY A 138 4.90 14.94 -26.66
CA GLY A 138 5.26 14.48 -28.00
C GLY A 138 5.68 15.57 -28.89
#